data_f65800161a12232d9f32be4f1e785ecd
#
_entry.id   f65800161a12232d9f32be4f1e785ecd
#
_cell.length_a   1.000
_cell.length_b   1.000
_cell.length_c   1.000
_cell.angle_alpha   90.00
_cell.angle_beta   90.00
_cell.angle_gamma   90.00
#
_symmetry.space_group_name_H-M   'P 1'
#
loop_
_entity.id
_entity.type
_entity.pdbx_description
1 polymer ?
#
loop_
_entity_poly.entity_id
_entity_poly.type
_entity_poly.pdbx_seq_one_letter_code
_entity_poly.pdbx_strand_id
1 'polypeptide(L)'
;MKKTKIVSTLGPASTDVDIIAQLIEAGANVFRFNFSHGDHEEHLDRMNKVHEAEKKTGKTVGIMLDTKGAEIRTTVQKGGKLEFHTGDTFRISMDDSIEGTPEKIAVTYPGLYDDVHEGGHVLFDDGLLDTVIDEKDDANKELVVTAQNDGLLGSRKGVNAPGVSINLPGITEKDSDDIRFGLDHEIDFIAASFVRKPQDVLDIRELLEEKHMEHVQIFPKIESQEGINNFDEIIKVSDGLMIARGDMGVEIPAENVPLVQKTLIRKCNAIGKPVIAATQMLDSMQENPRPTRAEASDVANAVFDGTDATMLSGESANGDYPVEAVSTMARIDVKAENAFPEFGTPRPQFMTNDVTESIGDSVTRVAKELGIKTIVAATKSGYTARMISKYHPDADILAITFDERTRRGLMINWGVTPIVVDEPESTDAIFDLASKKAVESGLAKEGDLILITGGMPVGESGTTNLMKVQLIGSKLVQGQGVGDKTVIGKAVIADNAADANSKVTEGSILVTKTTDKEYMPAIEKASALVVENGGLTSHAAVVGISMGLPVIVGAENATDKISDGELITIDSHRGIVYHGASNAI
;
A
#
# COMPACT_ATOMS: atom_id res chain seq x y z
N MET A 1 -1.56 -8.42 -10.51
CA MET A 1 -0.89 -8.61 -9.19
C MET A 1 -1.85 -8.11 -8.12
N LYS A 2 -1.81 -8.62 -6.86
CA LYS A 2 -2.58 -8.08 -5.74
C LYS A 2 -2.05 -6.70 -5.37
N LYS A 3 -2.91 -5.70 -5.25
CA LYS A 3 -2.56 -4.30 -4.98
C LYS A 3 -2.84 -3.89 -3.54
N THR A 4 -3.99 -4.29 -2.97
CA THR A 4 -4.31 -4.10 -1.55
C THR A 4 -3.31 -4.88 -0.70
N LYS A 5 -2.73 -4.24 0.29
CA LYS A 5 -1.73 -4.86 1.15
C LYS A 5 -2.40 -5.69 2.25
N ILE A 6 -1.68 -6.65 2.81
CA ILE A 6 -2.17 -7.44 3.95
C ILE A 6 -1.21 -7.24 5.11
N VAL A 7 -1.76 -6.79 6.23
CA VAL A 7 -1.11 -6.78 7.53
C VAL A 7 -1.51 -8.06 8.27
N SER A 8 -0.54 -8.89 8.65
CA SER A 8 -0.77 -10.15 9.34
C SER A 8 -0.17 -10.10 10.73
N THR A 9 -0.97 -10.35 11.76
CA THR A 9 -0.47 -10.38 13.14
C THR A 9 0.22 -11.70 13.42
N LEU A 10 1.44 -11.64 13.98
CA LEU A 10 2.16 -12.82 14.44
C LEU A 10 1.81 -13.14 15.89
N GLY A 11 1.67 -14.42 16.15
CA GLY A 11 1.35 -14.97 17.46
C GLY A 11 1.70 -16.46 17.56
N PRO A 12 1.22 -17.18 18.56
CA PRO A 12 1.54 -18.58 18.79
C PRO A 12 1.36 -19.50 17.57
N ALA A 13 0.33 -19.26 16.75
CA ALA A 13 0.04 -20.06 15.54
C ALA A 13 0.98 -19.76 14.36
N SER A 14 1.76 -18.68 14.42
CA SER A 14 2.58 -18.18 13.31
C SER A 14 4.00 -17.82 13.73
N THR A 15 4.60 -18.57 14.65
CA THR A 15 5.98 -18.33 15.14
C THR A 15 7.05 -19.13 14.40
N ASP A 16 6.69 -20.09 13.57
CA ASP A 16 7.63 -20.91 12.83
C ASP A 16 8.06 -20.21 11.51
N VAL A 17 9.37 -20.26 11.18
CA VAL A 17 9.93 -19.62 9.98
C VAL A 17 9.26 -20.12 8.72
N ASP A 18 8.90 -21.41 8.66
CA ASP A 18 8.26 -22.00 7.49
C ASP A 18 6.82 -21.50 7.33
N ILE A 19 6.11 -21.30 8.44
CA ILE A 19 4.77 -20.71 8.43
C ILE A 19 4.85 -19.23 8.03
N ILE A 20 5.79 -18.46 8.60
CA ILE A 20 5.99 -17.05 8.21
C ILE A 20 6.31 -16.94 6.71
N ALA A 21 7.18 -17.82 6.18
CA ALA A 21 7.48 -17.87 4.75
C ALA A 21 6.21 -18.17 3.92
N GLN A 22 5.37 -19.11 4.36
CA GLN A 22 4.09 -19.39 3.70
C GLN A 22 3.12 -18.20 3.76
N LEU A 23 3.07 -17.44 4.88
CA LEU A 23 2.27 -16.22 4.98
C LEU A 23 2.76 -15.14 3.98
N ILE A 24 4.08 -14.98 3.82
CA ILE A 24 4.68 -14.08 2.82
C ILE A 24 4.28 -14.51 1.41
N GLU A 25 4.38 -15.80 1.08
CA GLU A 25 4.00 -16.34 -0.22
C GLU A 25 2.49 -16.22 -0.47
N ALA A 26 1.66 -16.38 0.57
CA ALA A 26 0.21 -16.21 0.50
C ALA A 26 -0.20 -14.75 0.27
N GLY A 27 0.68 -13.77 0.53
CA GLY A 27 0.46 -12.36 0.22
C GLY A 27 0.55 -11.39 1.38
N ALA A 28 1.05 -11.79 2.57
CA ALA A 28 1.34 -10.86 3.66
C ALA A 28 2.43 -9.86 3.24
N ASN A 29 2.24 -8.60 3.56
CA ASN A 29 3.13 -7.50 3.21
C ASN A 29 3.76 -6.83 4.43
N VAL A 30 3.05 -6.85 5.57
CA VAL A 30 3.51 -6.29 6.84
C VAL A 30 3.15 -7.26 7.95
N PHE A 31 4.08 -7.52 8.86
CA PHE A 31 3.81 -8.28 10.07
C PHE A 31 3.63 -7.35 11.26
N ARG A 32 2.50 -7.52 11.95
CA ARG A 32 2.14 -6.78 13.16
C ARG A 32 2.52 -7.58 14.41
N PHE A 33 3.17 -6.91 15.34
CA PHE A 33 3.54 -7.40 16.66
C PHE A 33 2.72 -6.65 17.71
N ASN A 34 1.83 -7.38 18.39
CA ASN A 34 0.95 -6.79 19.41
C ASN A 34 1.63 -6.80 20.77
N PHE A 35 2.15 -5.66 21.21
CA PHE A 35 2.86 -5.49 22.49
C PHE A 35 1.91 -5.41 23.70
N SER A 36 0.61 -5.58 23.51
CA SER A 36 -0.31 -5.86 24.62
C SER A 36 -0.06 -7.22 25.25
N HIS A 37 0.58 -8.15 24.52
CA HIS A 37 0.88 -9.52 24.90
C HIS A 37 2.34 -9.86 24.65
N GLY A 38 2.86 -10.84 25.41
CA GLY A 38 4.25 -11.27 25.29
C GLY A 38 5.23 -10.30 25.95
N ASP A 39 6.50 -10.64 25.86
CA ASP A 39 7.61 -9.81 26.33
C ASP A 39 8.57 -9.46 25.18
N HIS A 40 9.57 -8.63 25.47
CA HIS A 40 10.54 -8.17 24.48
C HIS A 40 11.35 -9.33 23.86
N GLU A 41 11.68 -10.38 24.62
CA GLU A 41 12.44 -11.53 24.14
C GLU A 41 11.63 -12.34 23.11
N GLU A 42 10.35 -12.60 23.41
CA GLU A 42 9.44 -13.26 22.46
C GLU A 42 9.25 -12.46 21.16
N HIS A 43 9.10 -11.14 21.28
CA HIS A 43 8.94 -10.28 20.10
C HIS A 43 10.22 -10.25 19.27
N LEU A 44 11.39 -10.17 19.89
CA LEU A 44 12.68 -10.22 19.18
C LEU A 44 12.89 -11.56 18.45
N ASP A 45 12.59 -12.67 19.09
CA ASP A 45 12.66 -13.99 18.46
C ASP A 45 11.79 -14.06 17.19
N ARG A 46 10.55 -13.56 17.27
CA ARG A 46 9.65 -13.51 16.11
C ARG A 46 10.15 -12.56 15.01
N MET A 47 10.67 -11.37 15.37
CA MET A 47 11.27 -10.44 14.39
C MET A 47 12.45 -11.08 13.65
N ASN A 48 13.33 -11.78 14.37
CA ASN A 48 14.44 -12.51 13.77
C ASN A 48 13.95 -13.59 12.78
N LYS A 49 12.89 -14.31 13.14
CA LYS A 49 12.26 -15.32 12.25
C LYS A 49 11.62 -14.71 11.01
N VAL A 50 11.07 -13.49 11.11
CA VAL A 50 10.61 -12.76 9.92
C VAL A 50 11.77 -12.48 8.97
N HIS A 51 12.91 -12.01 9.49
CA HIS A 51 14.10 -11.77 8.66
C HIS A 51 14.68 -13.06 8.04
N GLU A 52 14.57 -14.20 8.73
CA GLU A 52 14.92 -15.50 8.14
C GLU A 52 13.95 -15.88 7.01
N ALA A 53 12.66 -15.66 7.20
CA ALA A 53 11.64 -15.93 6.19
C ALA A 53 11.78 -15.00 4.97
N GLU A 54 12.15 -13.72 5.15
CA GLU A 54 12.50 -12.80 4.06
C GLU A 54 13.66 -13.37 3.21
N LYS A 55 14.73 -13.83 3.85
CA LYS A 55 15.87 -14.45 3.16
C LYS A 55 15.46 -15.71 2.40
N LYS A 56 14.58 -16.52 2.98
CA LYS A 56 14.09 -17.77 2.39
C LYS A 56 13.21 -17.53 1.16
N THR A 57 12.35 -16.52 1.20
CA THR A 57 11.39 -16.20 0.13
C THR A 57 11.97 -15.23 -0.91
N GLY A 58 13.03 -14.49 -0.57
CA GLY A 58 13.56 -13.38 -1.38
C GLY A 58 12.61 -12.17 -1.43
N LYS A 59 11.58 -12.12 -0.58
CA LYS A 59 10.60 -11.03 -0.52
C LYS A 59 10.79 -10.23 0.75
N THR A 60 10.68 -8.90 0.63
CA THR A 60 10.71 -7.99 1.78
C THR A 60 9.33 -7.77 2.32
N VAL A 61 9.24 -7.66 3.65
CA VAL A 61 8.02 -7.29 4.38
C VAL A 61 8.31 -6.17 5.37
N GLY A 62 7.28 -5.43 5.79
CA GLY A 62 7.42 -4.43 6.84
C GLY A 62 7.17 -5.02 8.23
N ILE A 63 7.74 -4.37 9.25
CA ILE A 63 7.55 -4.73 10.67
C ILE A 63 6.80 -3.61 11.37
N MET A 64 5.65 -3.94 11.95
CA MET A 64 4.77 -3.01 12.67
C MET A 64 4.68 -3.37 14.14
N LEU A 65 5.09 -2.44 15.01
CA LEU A 65 4.84 -2.49 16.45
C LEU A 65 3.47 -1.89 16.75
N ASP A 66 2.59 -2.62 17.41
CA ASP A 66 1.30 -2.12 17.88
C ASP A 66 1.34 -1.97 19.40
N THR A 67 1.21 -0.73 19.88
CA THR A 67 1.31 -0.38 21.29
C THR A 67 0.09 -0.88 22.07
N LYS A 68 0.27 -1.09 23.35
CA LYS A 68 -0.86 -1.43 24.25
C LYS A 68 -1.81 -0.25 24.39
N GLY A 69 -1.27 0.94 24.55
CA GLY A 69 -2.01 2.16 24.84
C GLY A 69 -2.53 2.26 26.27
N ALA A 70 -3.02 3.44 26.61
CA ALA A 70 -3.64 3.71 27.91
C ALA A 70 -5.10 3.27 27.90
N GLU A 71 -5.42 2.23 28.65
CA GLU A 71 -6.76 1.67 28.78
C GLU A 71 -7.18 1.60 30.24
N ILE A 72 -8.48 1.67 30.48
CA ILE A 72 -9.08 1.44 31.79
C ILE A 72 -9.44 -0.02 31.89
N ARG A 73 -9.08 -0.67 33.00
CA ARG A 73 -9.44 -2.06 33.26
C ARG A 73 -10.09 -2.24 34.63
N THR A 74 -10.91 -3.26 34.77
CA THR A 74 -11.34 -3.74 36.08
C THR A 74 -10.17 -4.40 36.83
N THR A 75 -10.24 -4.40 38.13
CA THR A 75 -9.31 -5.16 39.01
C THR A 75 -9.65 -6.66 38.97
N VAL A 76 -8.98 -7.44 39.83
CA VAL A 76 -9.28 -8.85 39.98
C VAL A 76 -10.67 -9.02 40.62
N GLN A 77 -11.45 -9.95 40.07
CA GLN A 77 -12.78 -10.27 40.60
C GLN A 77 -12.72 -11.49 41.53
N LYS A 78 -13.43 -11.45 42.65
CA LYS A 78 -13.52 -12.56 43.61
C LYS A 78 -14.07 -13.81 42.93
N GLY A 79 -13.32 -14.89 43.01
CA GLY A 79 -13.67 -16.13 42.33
C GLY A 79 -13.43 -16.11 40.81
N GLY A 80 -12.75 -15.06 40.29
CA GLY A 80 -12.37 -14.91 38.88
C GLY A 80 -13.43 -14.31 37.98
N LYS A 81 -14.71 -14.47 38.26
CA LYS A 81 -15.86 -13.92 37.50
C LYS A 81 -17.00 -13.55 38.43
N LEU A 82 -17.71 -12.49 38.08
CA LEU A 82 -18.94 -12.02 38.72
C LEU A 82 -20.09 -12.06 37.73
N GLU A 83 -21.25 -12.51 38.18
CA GLU A 83 -22.48 -12.53 37.38
C GLU A 83 -23.36 -11.34 37.76
N PHE A 84 -23.85 -10.60 36.77
CA PHE A 84 -24.77 -9.49 36.94
C PHE A 84 -26.02 -9.73 36.11
N HIS A 85 -27.16 -9.31 36.64
CA HIS A 85 -28.46 -9.37 35.97
C HIS A 85 -29.00 -7.97 35.73
N THR A 86 -29.82 -7.82 34.71
CA THR A 86 -30.52 -6.57 34.39
C THR A 86 -31.23 -6.01 35.64
N GLY A 87 -30.89 -4.78 36.00
CA GLY A 87 -31.42 -4.09 37.17
C GLY A 87 -30.59 -4.25 38.44
N ASP A 88 -29.51 -5.07 38.44
CA ASP A 88 -28.58 -5.13 39.56
C ASP A 88 -27.86 -3.80 39.73
N THR A 89 -27.84 -3.31 41.00
CA THR A 89 -27.14 -2.07 41.36
C THR A 89 -25.87 -2.40 42.13
N PHE A 90 -24.72 -1.84 41.70
CA PHE A 90 -23.45 -2.02 42.39
C PHE A 90 -22.60 -0.73 42.31
N ARG A 91 -21.46 -0.74 43.00
CA ARG A 91 -20.56 0.42 43.02
C ARG A 91 -19.32 0.17 42.22
N ILE A 92 -18.80 1.23 41.56
CA ILE A 92 -17.49 1.25 40.95
C ILE A 92 -16.57 2.13 41.79
N SER A 93 -15.54 1.51 42.38
CA SER A 93 -14.54 2.19 43.18
C SER A 93 -13.35 2.64 42.34
N MET A 94 -12.79 3.79 42.67
CA MET A 94 -11.55 4.32 42.08
C MET A 94 -10.27 3.81 42.78
N ASP A 95 -10.42 2.93 43.78
CA ASP A 95 -9.30 2.29 44.50
C ASP A 95 -8.96 0.94 43.86
N ASP A 96 -7.89 0.90 43.10
CA ASP A 96 -7.43 -0.30 42.36
C ASP A 96 -6.87 -1.43 43.22
N SER A 97 -6.72 -1.20 44.52
CA SER A 97 -6.34 -2.24 45.47
C SER A 97 -7.50 -3.19 45.85
N ILE A 98 -8.75 -2.84 45.51
CA ILE A 98 -9.95 -3.58 45.85
C ILE A 98 -10.15 -4.79 44.94
N GLU A 99 -10.34 -5.98 45.51
CA GLU A 99 -10.86 -7.15 44.82
C GLU A 99 -12.37 -7.00 44.61
N GLY A 100 -12.85 -7.15 43.38
CA GLY A 100 -14.26 -6.93 43.03
C GLY A 100 -15.17 -8.00 43.61
N THR A 101 -16.35 -7.56 44.05
CA THR A 101 -17.48 -8.38 44.53
C THR A 101 -18.75 -7.99 43.77
N PRO A 102 -19.87 -8.75 43.88
CA PRO A 102 -21.13 -8.36 43.23
C PRO A 102 -21.67 -7.00 43.67
N GLU A 103 -21.33 -6.53 44.86
CA GLU A 103 -21.77 -5.25 45.41
C GLU A 103 -20.85 -4.07 45.02
N LYS A 104 -19.57 -4.37 44.74
CA LYS A 104 -18.55 -3.36 44.45
C LYS A 104 -17.44 -3.92 43.59
N ILE A 105 -17.15 -3.28 42.46
CA ILE A 105 -15.97 -3.54 41.64
C ILE A 105 -15.03 -2.34 41.66
N ALA A 106 -13.81 -2.49 41.18
CA ALA A 106 -12.87 -1.39 41.08
C ALA A 106 -12.24 -1.32 39.70
N VAL A 107 -11.76 -0.12 39.36
CA VAL A 107 -11.10 0.19 38.05
C VAL A 107 -9.70 0.76 38.28
N THR A 108 -8.84 0.61 37.27
CA THR A 108 -7.43 1.03 37.31
C THR A 108 -7.21 2.53 37.08
N TYR A 109 -8.24 3.28 36.75
CA TYR A 109 -8.14 4.70 36.46
C TYR A 109 -8.93 5.55 37.48
N PRO A 110 -8.25 6.20 38.42
CA PRO A 110 -8.91 7.01 39.46
C PRO A 110 -9.68 8.22 38.92
N GLY A 111 -9.24 8.78 37.76
CA GLY A 111 -9.87 9.93 37.13
C GLY A 111 -11.24 9.64 36.51
N LEU A 112 -11.64 8.36 36.38
CA LEU A 112 -12.94 7.99 35.80
C LEU A 112 -14.10 8.69 36.54
N TYR A 113 -13.99 8.79 37.87
CA TYR A 113 -15.01 9.49 38.67
C TYR A 113 -15.21 10.93 38.22
N ASP A 114 -14.14 11.67 37.95
CA ASP A 114 -14.23 13.09 37.57
C ASP A 114 -14.68 13.26 36.11
N ASP A 115 -14.29 12.35 35.22
CA ASP A 115 -14.54 12.43 33.78
C ASP A 115 -16.01 12.09 33.40
N VAL A 116 -16.68 11.18 34.12
CA VAL A 116 -18.03 10.71 33.79
C VAL A 116 -19.11 11.54 34.48
N HIS A 117 -20.36 11.41 34.04
CA HIS A 117 -21.54 12.12 34.58
C HIS A 117 -22.70 11.17 34.83
N GLU A 118 -23.62 11.55 35.71
CA GLU A 118 -24.85 10.82 35.97
C GLU A 118 -25.69 10.69 34.68
N GLY A 119 -26.29 9.53 34.49
CA GLY A 119 -27.00 9.14 33.27
C GLY A 119 -26.07 8.68 32.12
N GLY A 120 -24.74 8.80 32.27
CA GLY A 120 -23.75 8.24 31.33
C GLY A 120 -23.65 6.72 31.48
N HIS A 121 -23.11 6.07 30.42
CA HIS A 121 -22.86 4.64 30.41
C HIS A 121 -21.42 4.31 30.82
N VAL A 122 -21.23 3.20 31.52
CA VAL A 122 -19.94 2.55 31.70
C VAL A 122 -20.08 1.11 31.20
N LEU A 123 -19.28 0.77 30.20
CA LEU A 123 -19.27 -0.54 29.55
C LEU A 123 -18.10 -1.37 30.05
N PHE A 124 -18.32 -2.67 30.21
CA PHE A 124 -17.30 -3.63 30.62
C PHE A 124 -17.21 -4.77 29.61
N ASP A 125 -15.97 -5.33 29.47
CA ASP A 125 -15.68 -6.49 28.62
C ASP A 125 -16.21 -6.29 27.20
N ASP A 126 -15.71 -5.24 26.51
CA ASP A 126 -16.07 -4.89 25.13
C ASP A 126 -17.58 -4.65 24.95
N GLY A 127 -18.25 -4.11 25.98
CA GLY A 127 -19.66 -3.79 25.97
C GLY A 127 -20.59 -4.98 26.25
N LEU A 128 -20.04 -6.15 26.64
CA LEU A 128 -20.86 -7.31 27.02
C LEU A 128 -21.68 -7.07 28.29
N LEU A 129 -21.21 -6.18 29.17
CA LEU A 129 -21.99 -5.67 30.30
C LEU A 129 -22.10 -4.15 30.20
N ASP A 130 -23.32 -3.66 30.02
CA ASP A 130 -23.65 -2.23 29.99
C ASP A 130 -24.25 -1.80 31.33
N THR A 131 -23.79 -0.64 31.83
CA THR A 131 -24.31 -0.03 33.04
C THR A 131 -24.58 1.45 32.85
N VAL A 132 -25.56 1.98 33.58
CA VAL A 132 -25.86 3.42 33.65
C VAL A 132 -25.47 3.95 35.02
N ILE A 133 -24.86 5.13 35.07
CA ILE A 133 -24.50 5.82 36.31
C ILE A 133 -25.74 6.47 36.87
N ASP A 134 -26.19 5.98 38.02
CA ASP A 134 -27.36 6.54 38.72
C ASP A 134 -26.96 7.71 39.62
N GLU A 135 -25.79 7.60 40.29
CA GLU A 135 -25.34 8.58 41.28
C GLU A 135 -23.82 8.63 41.36
N LYS A 136 -23.25 9.78 41.63
CA LYS A 136 -21.85 10.01 41.98
C LYS A 136 -21.71 10.24 43.49
N ASP A 137 -21.17 9.28 44.24
CA ASP A 137 -20.92 9.40 45.67
C ASP A 137 -19.65 10.23 45.93
N ASP A 138 -19.80 11.53 46.11
CA ASP A 138 -18.70 12.47 46.37
C ASP A 138 -17.91 12.18 47.60
N ALA A 139 -18.53 11.56 48.63
CA ALA A 139 -17.87 11.28 49.92
C ALA A 139 -16.84 10.13 49.79
N ASN A 140 -17.14 9.11 48.98
CA ASN A 140 -16.32 7.95 48.78
C ASN A 140 -15.59 7.94 47.44
N LYS A 141 -15.88 8.89 46.53
CA LYS A 141 -15.41 8.91 45.14
C LYS A 141 -15.76 7.63 44.40
N GLU A 142 -17.00 7.17 44.55
CA GLU A 142 -17.52 5.97 43.90
C GLU A 142 -18.70 6.31 42.97
N LEU A 143 -18.87 5.49 41.94
CA LEU A 143 -20.05 5.57 41.07
C LEU A 143 -21.04 4.50 41.51
N VAL A 144 -22.30 4.84 41.61
CA VAL A 144 -23.42 3.89 41.77
C VAL A 144 -24.00 3.65 40.38
N VAL A 145 -23.99 2.38 39.95
CA VAL A 145 -24.43 2.03 38.59
C VAL A 145 -25.47 0.91 38.62
N THR A 146 -26.35 0.91 37.60
CA THR A 146 -27.33 -0.16 37.38
C THR A 146 -27.07 -0.87 36.07
N ALA A 147 -26.94 -2.23 36.11
CA ALA A 147 -26.78 -3.07 34.93
C ALA A 147 -28.00 -3.00 34.01
N GLN A 148 -27.77 -2.77 32.71
CA GLN A 148 -28.79 -2.67 31.69
C GLN A 148 -29.07 -4.00 30.98
N ASN A 149 -28.17 -4.97 31.10
CA ASN A 149 -28.29 -6.31 30.56
C ASN A 149 -27.66 -7.35 31.49
N ASP A 150 -27.97 -8.61 31.27
CA ASP A 150 -27.29 -9.72 31.94
C ASP A 150 -25.87 -9.86 31.39
N GLY A 151 -24.89 -10.09 32.27
CA GLY A 151 -23.48 -10.24 31.87
C GLY A 151 -22.60 -10.95 32.89
N LEU A 152 -21.52 -11.53 32.41
CA LEU A 152 -20.51 -12.22 33.22
C LEU A 152 -19.19 -11.42 33.14
N LEU A 153 -18.84 -10.70 34.21
CA LEU A 153 -17.65 -9.87 34.28
C LEU A 153 -16.44 -10.61 34.79
N GLY A 154 -15.45 -10.86 33.97
CA GLY A 154 -14.17 -11.44 34.31
C GLY A 154 -13.22 -10.44 35.00
N SER A 155 -12.10 -10.96 35.53
CA SER A 155 -11.02 -10.14 36.08
C SER A 155 -10.25 -9.40 34.96
N ARG A 156 -9.81 -8.17 35.24
CA ARG A 156 -8.95 -7.34 34.38
C ARG A 156 -9.56 -7.07 32.97
N LYS A 157 -10.86 -6.90 32.90
CA LYS A 157 -11.59 -6.61 31.66
C LYS A 157 -11.56 -5.12 31.33
N GLY A 158 -11.62 -4.80 30.02
CA GLY A 158 -11.68 -3.44 29.51
C GLY A 158 -12.90 -2.68 30.07
N VAL A 159 -12.73 -1.38 30.29
CA VAL A 159 -13.76 -0.47 30.76
C VAL A 159 -13.82 0.73 29.81
N ASN A 160 -14.99 0.99 29.23
CA ASN A 160 -15.24 2.10 28.32
C ASN A 160 -16.32 3.03 28.88
N ALA A 161 -16.21 4.30 28.60
CA ALA A 161 -17.23 5.30 28.90
C ALA A 161 -17.60 6.07 27.60
N PRO A 162 -18.54 5.56 26.79
CA PRO A 162 -18.85 6.10 25.49
C PRO A 162 -19.27 7.57 25.53
N GLY A 163 -18.71 8.37 24.61
CA GLY A 163 -19.03 9.80 24.52
C GLY A 163 -18.35 10.69 25.57
N VAL A 164 -17.52 10.13 26.44
CA VAL A 164 -16.77 10.85 27.47
C VAL A 164 -15.32 11.05 27.03
N SER A 165 -14.79 12.25 27.23
CA SER A 165 -13.34 12.51 27.03
C SER A 165 -12.57 12.05 28.28
N ILE A 166 -11.81 10.99 28.15
CA ILE A 166 -11.02 10.39 29.23
C ILE A 166 -9.62 11.01 29.25
N ASN A 167 -9.21 11.53 30.40
CA ASN A 167 -7.92 12.22 30.55
C ASN A 167 -6.76 11.26 30.88
N LEU A 168 -6.59 10.22 30.04
CA LEU A 168 -5.44 9.31 30.09
C LEU A 168 -4.26 9.87 29.28
N PRO A 169 -3.01 9.50 29.61
CA PRO A 169 -1.85 9.87 28.78
C PRO A 169 -1.97 9.28 27.37
N GLY A 170 -1.37 9.93 26.37
CA GLY A 170 -1.34 9.44 24.98
C GLY A 170 -0.55 8.15 24.85
N ILE A 171 0.58 8.05 25.58
CA ILE A 171 1.40 6.85 25.69
C ILE A 171 1.72 6.56 27.15
N THR A 172 1.80 5.29 27.52
CA THR A 172 2.21 4.85 28.86
C THR A 172 3.74 4.73 28.94
N GLU A 173 4.28 4.59 30.16
CA GLU A 173 5.70 4.25 30.34
C GLU A 173 6.06 2.95 29.62
N LYS A 174 5.16 1.93 29.71
CA LYS A 174 5.34 0.67 29.01
C LYS A 174 5.39 0.87 27.50
N ASP A 175 4.48 1.66 26.93
CA ASP A 175 4.49 1.93 25.48
C ASP A 175 5.78 2.64 25.06
N SER A 176 6.29 3.56 25.88
CA SER A 176 7.57 4.24 25.62
C SER A 176 8.75 3.27 25.63
N ASP A 177 8.77 2.30 26.55
CA ASP A 177 9.80 1.27 26.60
C ASP A 177 9.69 0.30 25.44
N ASP A 178 8.46 -0.11 25.07
CA ASP A 178 8.18 -0.98 23.92
C ASP A 178 8.61 -0.31 22.61
N ILE A 179 8.29 0.98 22.44
CA ILE A 179 8.70 1.75 21.26
C ILE A 179 10.21 1.85 21.19
N ARG A 180 10.91 2.23 22.27
CA ARG A 180 12.38 2.28 22.28
C ARG A 180 13.01 0.94 21.94
N PHE A 181 12.47 -0.15 22.48
CA PHE A 181 12.89 -1.50 22.11
C PHE A 181 12.69 -1.78 20.63
N GLY A 182 11.52 -1.48 20.07
CA GLY A 182 11.23 -1.64 18.66
C GLY A 182 12.17 -0.85 17.75
N LEU A 183 12.47 0.40 18.11
CA LEU A 183 13.39 1.27 17.37
C LEU A 183 14.83 0.71 17.37
N ASP A 184 15.27 0.09 18.46
CA ASP A 184 16.58 -0.58 18.53
C ASP A 184 16.62 -1.88 17.69
N HIS A 185 15.47 -2.38 17.19
CA HIS A 185 15.31 -3.59 16.38
C HIS A 185 14.66 -3.34 15.00
N GLU A 186 14.87 -2.15 14.45
CA GLU A 186 14.59 -1.80 13.05
C GLU A 186 13.12 -2.00 12.63
N ILE A 187 12.16 -1.57 13.46
CA ILE A 187 10.74 -1.52 13.05
C ILE A 187 10.51 -0.44 12.00
N ASP A 188 9.50 -0.65 11.15
CA ASP A 188 9.13 0.28 10.07
C ASP A 188 7.90 1.12 10.43
N PHE A 189 7.00 0.58 11.26
CA PHE A 189 5.72 1.18 11.59
C PHE A 189 5.40 1.07 13.07
N ILE A 190 4.70 2.07 13.60
CA ILE A 190 4.08 2.06 14.93
C ILE A 190 2.57 2.24 14.74
N ALA A 191 1.77 1.26 15.15
CA ALA A 191 0.34 1.41 15.33
C ALA A 191 0.08 1.88 16.76
N ALA A 192 -0.34 3.12 16.91
CA ALA A 192 -0.54 3.77 18.21
C ALA A 192 -1.98 3.58 18.69
N SER A 193 -2.18 2.82 19.77
CA SER A 193 -3.50 2.51 20.33
C SER A 193 -4.12 3.71 21.04
N PHE A 194 -5.44 3.82 20.95
CA PHE A 194 -6.29 4.79 21.67
C PHE A 194 -5.89 6.27 21.45
N VAL A 195 -5.49 6.63 20.22
CA VAL A 195 -5.19 8.02 19.88
C VAL A 195 -6.48 8.85 19.85
N ARG A 196 -6.52 9.92 20.64
CA ARG A 196 -7.68 10.82 20.81
C ARG A 196 -7.42 12.24 20.35
N LYS A 197 -6.17 12.67 20.35
CA LYS A 197 -5.75 14.04 20.02
C LYS A 197 -4.38 14.06 19.33
N PRO A 198 -4.02 15.12 18.60
CA PRO A 198 -2.71 15.24 17.93
C PRO A 198 -1.51 15.05 18.86
N GLN A 199 -1.62 15.48 20.13
CA GLN A 199 -0.53 15.36 21.08
C GLN A 199 -0.13 13.91 21.32
N ASP A 200 -1.07 12.98 21.31
CA ASP A 200 -0.79 11.56 21.49
C ASP A 200 0.16 11.00 20.41
N VAL A 201 0.07 11.53 19.19
CA VAL A 201 1.00 11.20 18.09
C VAL A 201 2.32 11.92 18.24
N LEU A 202 2.29 13.20 18.65
CA LEU A 202 3.49 14.01 18.84
C LEU A 202 4.39 13.47 19.95
N ASP A 203 3.82 12.93 21.03
CA ASP A 203 4.57 12.28 22.12
C ASP A 203 5.39 11.07 21.58
N ILE A 204 4.83 10.31 20.62
CA ILE A 204 5.57 9.23 19.95
C ILE A 204 6.63 9.83 19.02
N ARG A 205 6.31 10.91 18.31
CA ARG A 205 7.26 11.59 17.41
C ARG A 205 8.52 12.05 18.15
N GLU A 206 8.37 12.55 19.38
CA GLU A 206 9.51 12.92 20.24
C GLU A 206 10.43 11.72 20.51
N LEU A 207 9.89 10.51 20.74
CA LEU A 207 10.71 9.31 20.93
C LEU A 207 11.47 8.93 19.65
N LEU A 208 10.87 9.12 18.46
CA LEU A 208 11.56 8.89 17.19
C LEU A 208 12.73 9.88 16.99
N GLU A 209 12.53 11.14 17.33
CA GLU A 209 13.56 12.20 17.26
C GLU A 209 14.71 11.91 18.22
N GLU A 210 14.43 11.50 19.47
CA GLU A 210 15.44 11.09 20.45
C GLU A 210 16.38 9.99 19.92
N LYS A 211 15.84 9.06 19.12
CA LYS A 211 16.57 7.92 18.56
C LYS A 211 17.08 8.14 17.13
N HIS A 212 16.83 9.31 16.51
CA HIS A 212 17.13 9.60 15.11
C HIS A 212 16.49 8.59 14.13
N MET A 213 15.23 8.23 14.41
CA MET A 213 14.45 7.22 13.67
C MET A 213 13.17 7.82 13.07
N GLU A 214 13.22 9.09 12.64
CA GLU A 214 12.08 9.86 12.11
C GLU A 214 11.47 9.24 10.84
N HIS A 215 12.14 8.27 10.24
CA HIS A 215 11.65 7.49 9.09
C HIS A 215 10.59 6.46 9.46
N VAL A 216 10.50 6.05 10.74
CA VAL A 216 9.46 5.13 11.22
C VAL A 216 8.11 5.82 11.16
N GLN A 217 7.14 5.15 10.56
CA GLN A 217 5.82 5.74 10.28
C GLN A 217 4.84 5.47 11.42
N ILE A 218 4.11 6.51 11.84
CA ILE A 218 3.12 6.42 12.92
C ILE A 218 1.71 6.33 12.32
N PHE A 219 1.01 5.25 12.66
CA PHE A 219 -0.38 4.97 12.30
C PHE A 219 -1.24 5.04 13.57
N PRO A 220 -1.86 6.19 13.87
CA PRO A 220 -2.80 6.26 14.98
C PRO A 220 -3.96 5.30 14.73
N LYS A 221 -4.42 4.65 15.79
CA LYS A 221 -5.63 3.82 15.80
C LYS A 221 -6.79 4.69 16.28
N ILE A 222 -7.76 4.89 15.40
CA ILE A 222 -8.99 5.61 15.75
C ILE A 222 -10.00 4.60 16.27
N GLU A 223 -10.23 4.65 17.58
CA GLU A 223 -10.95 3.67 18.38
C GLU A 223 -12.06 4.29 19.23
N SER A 224 -12.17 5.63 19.27
CA SER A 224 -13.12 6.36 20.14
C SER A 224 -13.82 7.49 19.40
N GLN A 225 -14.95 7.95 19.96
CA GLN A 225 -15.67 9.13 19.44
C GLN A 225 -14.79 10.39 19.48
N GLU A 226 -13.94 10.56 20.50
CA GLU A 226 -13.01 11.69 20.60
C GLU A 226 -12.00 11.66 19.46
N GLY A 227 -11.40 10.50 19.16
CA GLY A 227 -10.49 10.33 18.03
C GLY A 227 -11.14 10.64 16.68
N ILE A 228 -12.41 10.24 16.50
CA ILE A 228 -13.21 10.57 15.30
C ILE A 228 -13.41 12.09 15.18
N ASN A 229 -13.78 12.75 16.28
CA ASN A 229 -14.03 14.19 16.30
C ASN A 229 -12.75 15.00 15.98
N ASN A 230 -11.59 14.55 16.47
CA ASN A 230 -10.30 15.22 16.32
C ASN A 230 -9.51 14.72 15.09
N PHE A 231 -10.11 13.86 14.28
CA PHE A 231 -9.41 13.16 13.20
C PHE A 231 -8.66 14.09 12.25
N ASP A 232 -9.27 15.20 11.84
CA ASP A 232 -8.67 16.13 10.89
C ASP A 232 -7.36 16.78 11.40
N GLU A 233 -7.22 16.89 12.71
CA GLU A 233 -5.98 17.38 13.33
C GLU A 233 -4.98 16.24 13.58
N ILE A 234 -5.46 15.05 13.99
CA ILE A 234 -4.62 13.86 14.22
C ILE A 234 -3.90 13.47 12.92
N ILE A 235 -4.63 13.41 11.80
CA ILE A 235 -4.05 12.94 10.54
C ILE A 235 -2.98 13.88 9.99
N LYS A 236 -2.97 15.17 10.36
CA LYS A 236 -1.92 16.11 9.93
C LYS A 236 -0.54 15.72 10.44
N VAL A 237 -0.46 15.22 11.66
CA VAL A 237 0.80 14.86 12.36
C VAL A 237 1.17 13.37 12.23
N SER A 238 0.32 12.57 11.57
CA SER A 238 0.47 11.12 11.37
C SER A 238 1.01 10.78 9.98
N ASP A 239 1.48 9.54 9.77
CA ASP A 239 1.96 9.07 8.47
C ASP A 239 0.95 8.20 7.73
N GLY A 240 0.01 7.61 8.44
CA GLY A 240 -1.12 6.82 7.94
C GLY A 240 -2.20 6.72 8.99
N LEU A 241 -3.09 5.75 8.84
CA LEU A 241 -4.22 5.51 9.74
C LEU A 241 -4.49 4.02 9.89
N MET A 242 -4.85 3.58 11.09
CA MET A 242 -5.50 2.29 11.32
C MET A 242 -6.92 2.51 11.85
N ILE A 243 -7.90 1.94 11.19
CA ILE A 243 -9.31 1.94 11.62
C ILE A 243 -9.54 0.65 12.38
N ALA A 244 -9.51 0.71 13.70
CA ALA A 244 -9.71 -0.42 14.60
C ALA A 244 -11.21 -0.57 14.92
N ARG A 245 -11.93 -1.28 14.04
CA ARG A 245 -13.39 -1.32 14.03
C ARG A 245 -14.00 -2.03 15.24
N GLY A 246 -13.26 -2.98 15.82
CA GLY A 246 -13.67 -3.70 17.02
C GLY A 246 -13.86 -2.76 18.21
N ASP A 247 -12.77 -2.07 18.60
CA ASP A 247 -12.78 -1.12 19.71
C ASP A 247 -13.68 0.08 19.42
N MET A 248 -13.67 0.59 18.18
CA MET A 248 -14.57 1.66 17.75
C MET A 248 -16.04 1.28 17.93
N GLY A 249 -16.43 0.04 17.63
CA GLY A 249 -17.81 -0.44 17.76
C GLY A 249 -18.30 -0.58 19.21
N VAL A 250 -17.41 -0.50 20.18
CA VAL A 250 -17.75 -0.39 21.62
C VAL A 250 -18.05 1.07 22.01
N GLU A 251 -17.35 2.02 21.39
CA GLU A 251 -17.40 3.44 21.71
C GLU A 251 -18.51 4.20 20.96
N ILE A 252 -18.91 3.70 19.78
CA ILE A 252 -19.96 4.31 18.96
C ILE A 252 -21.02 3.27 18.55
N PRO A 253 -22.26 3.66 18.23
CA PRO A 253 -23.26 2.73 17.70
C PRO A 253 -22.74 1.95 16.49
N ALA A 254 -22.94 0.64 16.51
CA ALA A 254 -22.40 -0.29 15.50
C ALA A 254 -22.77 0.09 14.05
N GLU A 255 -23.98 0.62 13.84
CA GLU A 255 -24.45 1.10 12.55
C GLU A 255 -23.71 2.33 12.01
N ASN A 256 -22.97 3.05 12.86
CA ASN A 256 -22.14 4.18 12.46
C ASN A 256 -20.74 3.77 12.00
N VAL A 257 -20.23 2.62 12.45
CA VAL A 257 -18.88 2.15 12.13
C VAL A 257 -18.59 2.12 10.62
N PRO A 258 -19.47 1.57 9.74
CA PRO A 258 -19.22 1.57 8.30
C PRO A 258 -19.17 2.97 7.68
N LEU A 259 -19.96 3.92 8.22
CA LEU A 259 -19.98 5.31 7.73
C LEU A 259 -18.72 6.06 8.12
N VAL A 260 -18.26 5.86 9.35
CA VAL A 260 -16.99 6.39 9.85
C VAL A 260 -15.82 5.82 9.03
N GLN A 261 -15.75 4.50 8.84
CA GLN A 261 -14.74 3.86 7.99
C GLN A 261 -14.64 4.53 6.61
N LYS A 262 -15.75 4.63 5.89
CA LYS A 262 -15.80 5.25 4.56
C LYS A 262 -15.32 6.71 4.57
N THR A 263 -15.67 7.44 5.61
CA THR A 263 -15.31 8.85 5.75
C THR A 263 -13.81 9.01 6.01
N LEU A 264 -13.26 8.21 6.93
CA LEU A 264 -11.83 8.25 7.29
C LEU A 264 -10.95 7.82 6.11
N ILE A 265 -11.29 6.71 5.43
CA ILE A 265 -10.58 6.24 4.24
C ILE A 265 -10.54 7.34 3.17
N ARG A 266 -11.69 7.94 2.86
CA ARG A 266 -11.78 9.01 1.85
C ARG A 266 -10.93 10.23 2.19
N LYS A 267 -10.90 10.65 3.47
CA LYS A 267 -10.09 11.77 3.95
C LYS A 267 -8.58 11.46 3.83
N CYS A 268 -8.15 10.26 4.21
CA CYS A 268 -6.76 9.84 4.09
C CYS A 268 -6.31 9.75 2.63
N ASN A 269 -7.10 9.12 1.77
CA ASN A 269 -6.80 9.02 0.34
C ASN A 269 -6.69 10.40 -0.32
N ALA A 270 -7.51 11.37 0.10
CA ALA A 270 -7.43 12.73 -0.42
C ALA A 270 -6.04 13.35 -0.23
N ILE A 271 -5.37 13.07 0.89
CA ILE A 271 -4.05 13.62 1.24
C ILE A 271 -2.90 12.64 1.00
N GLY A 272 -3.17 11.44 0.48
CA GLY A 272 -2.17 10.42 0.16
C GLY A 272 -1.54 9.74 1.37
N LYS A 273 -2.29 9.59 2.47
CA LYS A 273 -1.88 8.83 3.65
C LYS A 273 -2.51 7.45 3.63
N PRO A 274 -1.72 6.36 3.75
CA PRO A 274 -2.25 5.01 3.68
C PRO A 274 -3.16 4.67 4.85
N VAL A 275 -4.15 3.80 4.58
CA VAL A 275 -5.15 3.38 5.56
C VAL A 275 -5.17 1.87 5.69
N ILE A 276 -5.23 1.39 6.92
CA ILE A 276 -5.42 -0.02 7.27
C ILE A 276 -6.84 -0.19 7.82
N ALA A 277 -7.66 -1.03 7.16
CA ALA A 277 -8.91 -1.50 7.73
C ALA A 277 -8.65 -2.73 8.59
N ALA A 278 -8.93 -2.63 9.89
CA ALA A 278 -8.49 -3.60 10.87
C ALA A 278 -9.65 -4.18 11.69
N THR A 279 -9.39 -5.33 12.31
CA THR A 279 -10.23 -6.11 13.22
C THR A 279 -11.48 -6.74 12.61
N GLN A 280 -11.80 -7.95 13.04
CA GLN A 280 -12.99 -8.71 12.65
C GLN A 280 -13.20 -8.84 11.13
N MET A 281 -12.10 -8.99 10.36
CA MET A 281 -12.17 -9.12 8.90
C MET A 281 -12.60 -10.51 8.46
N LEU A 282 -11.91 -11.54 8.96
CA LEU A 282 -12.19 -12.95 8.69
C LEU A 282 -12.23 -13.74 10.02
N ASP A 283 -12.82 -13.18 11.05
CA ASP A 283 -12.74 -13.63 12.45
C ASP A 283 -13.12 -15.10 12.62
N SER A 284 -14.15 -15.58 11.92
CA SER A 284 -14.56 -16.98 11.93
C SER A 284 -13.47 -17.94 11.43
N MET A 285 -12.45 -17.44 10.71
CA MET A 285 -11.33 -18.26 10.24
C MET A 285 -10.28 -18.54 11.33
N GLN A 286 -10.48 -18.05 12.56
CA GLN A 286 -9.72 -18.54 13.69
C GLN A 286 -9.99 -20.03 13.94
N GLU A 287 -11.25 -20.48 13.79
CA GLU A 287 -11.68 -21.85 14.04
C GLU A 287 -12.14 -22.60 12.78
N ASN A 288 -12.39 -21.89 11.68
CA ASN A 288 -12.95 -22.47 10.46
C ASN A 288 -12.04 -22.24 9.24
N PRO A 289 -11.93 -23.22 8.32
CA PRO A 289 -11.07 -23.08 7.13
C PRO A 289 -11.66 -22.16 6.06
N ARG A 290 -12.85 -21.58 6.28
CA ARG A 290 -13.56 -20.70 5.35
C ARG A 290 -14.28 -19.59 6.11
N PRO A 291 -14.28 -18.36 5.58
CA PRO A 291 -15.01 -17.26 6.17
C PRO A 291 -16.52 -17.39 5.94
N THR A 292 -17.29 -16.63 6.69
CA THR A 292 -18.70 -16.38 6.41
C THR A 292 -18.86 -15.51 5.16
N ARG A 293 -20.08 -15.46 4.60
CA ARG A 293 -20.39 -14.55 3.48
C ARG A 293 -20.34 -13.09 3.90
N ALA A 294 -20.70 -12.78 5.14
CA ALA A 294 -20.64 -11.42 5.67
C ALA A 294 -19.20 -10.90 5.75
N GLU A 295 -18.28 -11.73 6.25
CA GLU A 295 -16.85 -11.39 6.33
C GLU A 295 -16.22 -11.20 4.95
N ALA A 296 -16.50 -12.10 3.99
CA ALA A 296 -16.03 -11.94 2.63
C ALA A 296 -16.56 -10.65 1.97
N SER A 297 -17.82 -10.27 2.26
CA SER A 297 -18.40 -9.01 1.82
C SER A 297 -17.76 -7.81 2.50
N ASP A 298 -17.43 -7.92 3.78
CA ASP A 298 -16.81 -6.83 4.54
C ASP A 298 -15.40 -6.49 4.03
N VAL A 299 -14.56 -7.52 3.82
CA VAL A 299 -13.23 -7.34 3.21
C VAL A 299 -13.35 -6.69 1.81
N ALA A 300 -14.24 -7.20 0.96
CA ALA A 300 -14.44 -6.64 -0.37
C ALA A 300 -14.91 -5.16 -0.31
N ASN A 301 -15.81 -4.81 0.63
CA ASN A 301 -16.26 -3.44 0.81
C ASN A 301 -15.14 -2.51 1.29
N ALA A 302 -14.25 -2.96 2.19
CA ALA A 302 -13.08 -2.18 2.59
C ALA A 302 -12.18 -1.85 1.39
N VAL A 303 -11.98 -2.82 0.48
CA VAL A 303 -11.23 -2.59 -0.79
C VAL A 303 -11.98 -1.58 -1.68
N PHE A 304 -13.29 -1.71 -1.86
CA PHE A 304 -14.09 -0.74 -2.62
C PHE A 304 -14.12 0.65 -1.99
N ASP A 305 -14.02 0.75 -0.68
CA ASP A 305 -13.91 2.04 0.03
C ASP A 305 -12.57 2.72 -0.25
N GLY A 306 -11.56 1.97 -0.70
CA GLY A 306 -10.23 2.46 -1.05
C GLY A 306 -9.21 2.34 0.07
N THR A 307 -9.30 1.32 0.92
CA THR A 307 -8.24 1.04 1.90
C THR A 307 -6.94 0.63 1.21
N ASP A 308 -5.79 1.02 1.76
CA ASP A 308 -4.48 0.58 1.27
C ASP A 308 -4.16 -0.85 1.71
N ALA A 309 -4.59 -1.20 2.93
CA ALA A 309 -4.35 -2.51 3.50
C ALA A 309 -5.56 -3.03 4.29
N THR A 310 -5.69 -4.35 4.31
CA THR A 310 -6.57 -5.11 5.19
C THR A 310 -5.74 -5.84 6.25
N MET A 311 -6.25 -6.00 7.46
CA MET A 311 -5.49 -6.62 8.56
C MET A 311 -6.18 -7.87 9.10
N LEU A 312 -5.37 -8.91 9.36
CA LEU A 312 -5.73 -10.09 10.13
C LEU A 312 -5.12 -10.00 11.53
N SER A 313 -5.90 -10.29 12.54
CA SER A 313 -5.54 -10.27 13.97
C SER A 313 -5.43 -11.70 14.52
N GLY A 314 -6.45 -12.17 15.21
CA GLY A 314 -6.52 -13.51 15.78
C GLY A 314 -6.41 -14.61 14.73
N GLU A 315 -6.94 -14.37 13.53
CA GLU A 315 -6.96 -15.30 12.40
C GLU A 315 -5.57 -15.82 12.02
N SER A 316 -4.55 -14.94 12.09
CA SER A 316 -3.17 -15.31 11.78
C SER A 316 -2.29 -15.49 13.02
N ALA A 317 -2.68 -14.91 14.16
CA ALA A 317 -1.90 -14.98 15.41
C ALA A 317 -2.17 -16.23 16.23
N ASN A 318 -3.43 -16.62 16.37
CA ASN A 318 -3.88 -17.68 17.27
C ASN A 318 -4.74 -18.76 16.60
N GLY A 319 -5.26 -18.46 15.39
CA GLY A 319 -6.20 -19.33 14.67
C GLY A 319 -5.56 -20.62 14.18
N ASP A 320 -6.40 -21.60 13.90
CA ASP A 320 -6.00 -22.91 13.39
C ASP A 320 -5.60 -22.87 11.90
N TYR A 321 -5.94 -21.77 11.19
CA TYR A 321 -5.80 -21.66 9.72
C TYR A 321 -5.08 -20.38 9.28
N PRO A 322 -3.88 -20.03 9.81
CA PRO A 322 -3.23 -18.74 9.56
C PRO A 322 -2.90 -18.51 8.07
N VAL A 323 -2.39 -19.51 7.37
CA VAL A 323 -1.99 -19.40 5.95
C VAL A 323 -3.23 -19.32 5.06
N GLU A 324 -4.27 -20.10 5.36
CA GLU A 324 -5.54 -20.08 4.65
C GLU A 324 -6.26 -18.75 4.81
N ALA A 325 -6.18 -18.12 5.98
CA ALA A 325 -6.75 -16.80 6.25
C ALA A 325 -6.10 -15.72 5.37
N VAL A 326 -4.76 -15.64 5.35
CA VAL A 326 -4.02 -14.72 4.46
C VAL A 326 -4.33 -15.00 2.99
N SER A 327 -4.31 -16.28 2.57
CA SER A 327 -4.63 -16.69 1.19
C SER A 327 -6.04 -16.31 0.79
N THR A 328 -7.01 -16.45 1.71
CA THR A 328 -8.40 -16.10 1.46
C THR A 328 -8.59 -14.61 1.32
N MET A 329 -8.00 -13.82 2.23
CA MET A 329 -8.00 -12.36 2.15
C MET A 329 -7.40 -11.90 0.83
N ALA A 330 -6.22 -12.42 0.44
CA ALA A 330 -5.59 -12.08 -0.83
C ALA A 330 -6.48 -12.38 -2.05
N ARG A 331 -7.23 -13.49 -2.03
CA ARG A 331 -8.18 -13.81 -3.12
C ARG A 331 -9.37 -12.86 -3.17
N ILE A 332 -9.88 -12.43 -2.00
CA ILE A 332 -10.98 -11.46 -1.93
C ILE A 332 -10.51 -10.11 -2.43
N ASP A 333 -9.34 -9.63 -1.96
CA ASP A 333 -8.73 -8.37 -2.39
C ASP A 333 -8.59 -8.31 -3.92
N VAL A 334 -7.93 -9.31 -4.52
CA VAL A 334 -7.76 -9.39 -5.99
C VAL A 334 -9.10 -9.42 -6.72
N LYS A 335 -10.10 -10.11 -6.17
CA LYS A 335 -11.41 -10.19 -6.81
C LYS A 335 -12.13 -8.84 -6.79
N ALA A 336 -12.06 -8.12 -5.67
CA ALA A 336 -12.63 -6.78 -5.54
C ALA A 336 -11.89 -5.76 -6.43
N GLU A 337 -10.56 -5.77 -6.45
CA GLU A 337 -9.73 -4.93 -7.32
C GLU A 337 -10.08 -5.11 -8.81
N ASN A 338 -10.25 -6.35 -9.26
CA ASN A 338 -10.60 -6.66 -10.64
C ASN A 338 -12.01 -6.19 -11.02
N ALA A 339 -12.85 -5.89 -10.05
CA ALA A 339 -14.20 -5.37 -10.26
C ALA A 339 -14.28 -3.82 -10.28
N PHE A 340 -13.19 -3.10 -9.99
CA PHE A 340 -13.15 -1.63 -10.07
C PHE A 340 -13.65 -1.04 -11.40
N PRO A 341 -13.37 -1.63 -12.59
CA PRO A 341 -13.92 -1.10 -13.85
C PRO A 341 -15.45 -1.08 -13.88
N GLU A 342 -16.13 -2.00 -13.19
CA GLU A 342 -17.59 -2.13 -13.16
C GLU A 342 -18.22 -1.27 -12.04
N PHE A 343 -17.60 -1.23 -10.86
CA PHE A 343 -18.15 -0.59 -9.66
C PHE A 343 -17.54 0.77 -9.32
N GLY A 344 -16.52 1.19 -10.07
CA GLY A 344 -15.82 2.45 -9.87
C GLY A 344 -14.55 2.28 -9.02
N THR A 345 -13.51 2.99 -9.41
CA THR A 345 -12.26 3.10 -8.65
C THR A 345 -12.43 4.22 -7.62
N PRO A 346 -12.05 4.01 -6.36
CA PRO A 346 -11.97 5.09 -5.38
C PRO A 346 -11.07 6.20 -5.94
N ARG A 347 -11.61 7.40 -6.15
CA ARG A 347 -10.84 8.55 -6.59
C ARG A 347 -10.90 9.64 -5.53
N PRO A 348 -9.75 10.08 -5.01
CA PRO A 348 -9.72 11.21 -4.10
C PRO A 348 -10.17 12.48 -4.84
N GLN A 349 -10.87 13.36 -4.12
CA GLN A 349 -11.11 14.72 -4.61
C GLN A 349 -9.81 15.52 -4.50
N PHE A 350 -9.55 16.40 -5.46
CA PHE A 350 -8.43 17.35 -5.36
C PHE A 350 -8.60 18.21 -4.11
N MET A 351 -7.58 18.22 -3.25
CA MET A 351 -7.57 19.01 -2.01
C MET A 351 -6.78 20.32 -2.15
N THR A 352 -5.83 20.37 -3.10
CA THR A 352 -4.94 21.52 -3.28
C THR A 352 -4.67 21.78 -4.76
N ASN A 353 -4.26 23.01 -5.10
CA ASN A 353 -3.73 23.37 -6.42
C ASN A 353 -2.21 23.16 -6.46
N ASP A 354 -1.74 21.99 -6.01
CA ASP A 354 -0.33 21.64 -5.95
C ASP A 354 0.13 20.96 -7.25
N VAL A 355 1.40 21.20 -7.62
CA VAL A 355 2.04 20.59 -8.80
C VAL A 355 2.05 19.07 -8.70
N THR A 356 2.38 18.53 -7.54
CA THR A 356 2.43 17.08 -7.29
C THR A 356 1.07 16.43 -7.50
N GLU A 357 0.00 17.05 -7.02
CA GLU A 357 -1.36 16.55 -7.23
C GLU A 357 -1.74 16.55 -8.71
N SER A 358 -1.45 17.64 -9.41
CA SER A 358 -1.74 17.77 -10.83
C SER A 358 -0.98 16.74 -11.69
N ILE A 359 0.28 16.49 -11.35
CA ILE A 359 1.10 15.46 -12.02
C ILE A 359 0.58 14.06 -11.68
N GLY A 360 0.27 13.77 -10.40
CA GLY A 360 -0.24 12.48 -9.96
C GLY A 360 -1.55 12.07 -10.67
N ASP A 361 -2.52 12.97 -10.77
CA ASP A 361 -3.75 12.74 -11.54
C ASP A 361 -3.44 12.53 -13.04
N SER A 362 -2.56 13.39 -13.60
CA SER A 362 -2.19 13.29 -15.01
C SER A 362 -1.49 11.95 -15.33
N VAL A 363 -0.59 11.49 -14.46
CA VAL A 363 0.09 10.19 -14.57
C VAL A 363 -0.92 9.04 -14.63
N THR A 364 -1.87 9.02 -13.70
CA THR A 364 -2.91 7.97 -13.64
C THR A 364 -3.83 8.00 -14.85
N ARG A 365 -4.23 9.19 -15.28
CA ARG A 365 -5.08 9.38 -16.45
C ARG A 365 -4.38 8.95 -17.73
N VAL A 366 -3.15 9.43 -17.97
CA VAL A 366 -2.36 9.07 -19.15
C VAL A 366 -2.08 7.56 -19.18
N ALA A 367 -1.73 6.95 -18.05
CA ALA A 367 -1.54 5.51 -17.98
C ALA A 367 -2.81 4.75 -18.40
N LYS A 368 -3.98 5.18 -17.95
CA LYS A 368 -5.27 4.58 -18.32
C LYS A 368 -5.60 4.79 -19.80
N GLU A 369 -5.47 6.01 -20.32
CA GLU A 369 -5.80 6.36 -21.71
C GLU A 369 -4.91 5.63 -22.71
N LEU A 370 -3.61 5.47 -22.39
CA LEU A 370 -2.64 4.77 -23.24
C LEU A 370 -2.54 3.26 -22.96
N GLY A 371 -3.33 2.73 -22.03
CA GLY A 371 -3.29 1.31 -21.66
C GLY A 371 -1.98 0.86 -21.00
N ILE A 372 -1.21 1.80 -20.45
CA ILE A 372 0.06 1.53 -19.75
C ILE A 372 -0.21 0.74 -18.49
N LYS A 373 0.51 -0.38 -18.32
CA LYS A 373 0.34 -1.29 -17.17
C LYS A 373 1.37 -1.09 -16.07
N THR A 374 2.40 -0.27 -16.30
CA THR A 374 3.48 -0.03 -15.33
C THR A 374 3.81 1.45 -15.23
N ILE A 375 3.66 1.99 -14.03
CA ILE A 375 4.13 3.31 -13.65
C ILE A 375 5.39 3.13 -12.83
N VAL A 376 6.49 3.77 -13.22
CA VAL A 376 7.73 3.78 -12.47
C VAL A 376 7.85 5.09 -11.72
N ALA A 377 7.81 5.04 -10.39
CA ALA A 377 7.94 6.19 -9.51
C ALA A 377 9.36 6.24 -8.92
N ALA A 378 10.19 7.17 -9.42
CA ALA A 378 11.50 7.44 -8.84
C ALA A 378 11.32 8.35 -7.61
N THR A 379 11.72 7.87 -6.42
CA THR A 379 11.41 8.55 -5.17
C THR A 379 12.48 8.34 -4.12
N LYS A 380 12.89 9.40 -3.44
CA LYS A 380 13.87 9.35 -2.34
C LYS A 380 13.20 9.06 -0.98
N SER A 381 12.05 9.66 -0.72
CA SER A 381 11.31 9.57 0.55
C SER A 381 10.01 8.75 0.44
N GLY A 382 9.75 8.10 -0.69
CA GLY A 382 8.48 7.41 -0.94
C GLY A 382 7.33 8.35 -1.34
N TYR A 383 7.50 9.67 -1.26
CA TYR A 383 6.41 10.64 -1.46
C TYR A 383 5.75 10.50 -2.83
N THR A 384 6.52 10.47 -3.94
CA THR A 384 5.98 10.30 -5.29
C THR A 384 5.14 9.02 -5.42
N ALA A 385 5.66 7.89 -4.90
CA ALA A 385 4.95 6.61 -4.96
C ALA A 385 3.61 6.66 -4.20
N ARG A 386 3.58 7.28 -3.01
CA ARG A 386 2.35 7.49 -2.24
C ARG A 386 1.35 8.39 -2.97
N MET A 387 1.84 9.47 -3.59
CA MET A 387 0.97 10.40 -4.34
C MET A 387 0.38 9.77 -5.61
N ILE A 388 1.03 8.78 -6.22
CA ILE A 388 0.45 8.01 -7.31
C ILE A 388 -0.50 6.93 -6.77
N SER A 389 -0.10 6.23 -5.69
CA SER A 389 -0.86 5.16 -5.05
C SER A 389 -2.27 5.61 -4.65
N LYS A 390 -2.43 6.82 -4.10
CA LYS A 390 -3.73 7.35 -3.64
C LYS A 390 -4.83 7.40 -4.71
N TYR A 391 -4.47 7.42 -5.99
CA TYR A 391 -5.42 7.41 -7.10
C TYR A 391 -5.85 6.00 -7.51
N HIS A 392 -5.32 4.96 -6.88
CA HIS A 392 -5.59 3.56 -7.20
C HIS A 392 -5.55 3.26 -8.72
N PRO A 393 -4.42 3.53 -9.41
CA PRO A 393 -4.33 3.31 -10.85
C PRO A 393 -4.50 1.83 -11.22
N ASP A 394 -5.05 1.58 -12.42
CA ASP A 394 -5.10 0.21 -12.97
C ASP A 394 -3.69 -0.35 -13.26
N ALA A 395 -2.70 0.53 -13.47
CA ALA A 395 -1.29 0.18 -13.60
C ALA A 395 -0.66 -0.24 -12.26
N ASP A 396 0.33 -1.14 -12.30
CA ASP A 396 1.20 -1.45 -11.18
C ASP A 396 2.22 -0.32 -10.96
N ILE A 397 2.56 -0.02 -9.71
CA ILE A 397 3.50 1.05 -9.36
C ILE A 397 4.82 0.42 -8.93
N LEU A 398 5.85 0.55 -9.76
CA LEU A 398 7.22 0.21 -9.39
C LEU A 398 7.88 1.44 -8.75
N ALA A 399 8.09 1.42 -7.45
CA ALA A 399 8.80 2.48 -6.77
C ALA A 399 10.30 2.19 -6.72
N ILE A 400 11.09 3.02 -7.40
CA ILE A 400 12.55 2.97 -7.36
C ILE A 400 13.01 3.93 -6.28
N THR A 401 13.64 3.39 -5.24
CA THR A 401 14.21 4.15 -4.13
C THR A 401 15.68 3.83 -3.93
N PHE A 402 16.38 4.65 -3.13
CA PHE A 402 17.83 4.57 -2.94
C PHE A 402 18.19 4.13 -1.52
N ASP A 403 17.18 3.80 -0.71
CA ASP A 403 17.32 3.52 0.71
C ASP A 403 16.36 2.39 1.13
N GLU A 404 16.88 1.46 1.93
CA GLU A 404 16.14 0.30 2.42
C GLU A 404 14.97 0.68 3.35
N ARG A 405 15.13 1.74 4.15
CA ARG A 405 14.10 2.23 5.06
C ARG A 405 12.89 2.75 4.29
N THR A 406 13.14 3.50 3.21
CA THR A 406 12.09 3.96 2.29
C THR A 406 11.39 2.78 1.61
N ARG A 407 12.15 1.75 1.18
CA ARG A 407 11.57 0.53 0.61
C ARG A 407 10.60 -0.13 1.58
N ARG A 408 11.03 -0.36 2.83
CA ARG A 408 10.19 -0.99 3.86
C ARG A 408 8.98 -0.13 4.20
N GLY A 409 9.14 1.17 4.33
CA GLY A 409 8.05 2.12 4.59
C GLY A 409 6.99 2.18 3.48
N LEU A 410 7.31 1.75 2.25
CA LEU A 410 6.36 1.67 1.14
C LEU A 410 5.59 0.33 1.07
N MET A 411 5.91 -0.65 1.92
CA MET A 411 5.26 -1.96 1.91
C MET A 411 3.77 -1.92 2.26
N ILE A 412 3.30 -0.84 2.87
CA ILE A 412 1.90 -0.66 3.25
C ILE A 412 1.06 0.05 2.17
N ASN A 413 1.68 0.67 1.17
CA ASN A 413 1.00 1.48 0.17
C ASN A 413 0.36 0.63 -0.93
N TRP A 414 -0.87 0.93 -1.28
CA TRP A 414 -1.65 0.23 -2.29
C TRP A 414 -0.94 0.19 -3.66
N GLY A 415 -0.85 -0.98 -4.28
CA GLY A 415 -0.31 -1.19 -5.62
C GLY A 415 1.19 -0.90 -5.79
N VAL A 416 1.92 -0.52 -4.73
CA VAL A 416 3.33 -0.19 -4.79
C VAL A 416 4.20 -1.44 -4.61
N THR A 417 5.12 -1.64 -5.55
CA THR A 417 6.22 -2.63 -5.46
C THR A 417 7.53 -1.85 -5.33
N PRO A 418 8.08 -1.70 -4.12
CA PRO A 418 9.29 -0.91 -3.91
C PRO A 418 10.55 -1.76 -4.13
N ILE A 419 11.55 -1.16 -4.78
CA ILE A 419 12.88 -1.74 -4.97
C ILE A 419 13.97 -0.72 -4.63
N VAL A 420 15.11 -1.21 -4.12
CA VAL A 420 16.29 -0.38 -3.87
C VAL A 420 17.27 -0.49 -5.02
N VAL A 421 17.84 0.62 -5.40
CA VAL A 421 18.90 0.75 -6.40
C VAL A 421 19.92 1.79 -5.96
N ASP A 422 21.10 1.79 -6.57
CA ASP A 422 22.06 2.86 -6.37
C ASP A 422 21.53 4.17 -6.95
N GLU A 423 21.78 5.29 -6.25
CA GLU A 423 21.31 6.62 -6.68
C GLU A 423 21.99 7.02 -8.00
N PRO A 424 21.23 7.24 -9.10
CA PRO A 424 21.80 7.58 -10.39
C PRO A 424 22.32 9.01 -10.45
N GLU A 425 23.40 9.24 -11.18
CA GLU A 425 24.08 10.54 -11.27
C GLU A 425 23.35 11.56 -12.17
N SER A 426 22.41 11.13 -12.99
CA SER A 426 21.70 12.01 -13.93
C SER A 426 20.26 11.60 -14.18
N THR A 427 19.46 12.53 -14.68
CA THR A 427 18.07 12.29 -15.09
C THR A 427 17.95 11.23 -16.18
N ASP A 428 18.85 11.23 -17.15
CA ASP A 428 18.82 10.23 -18.24
C ASP A 428 19.13 8.82 -17.71
N ALA A 429 20.05 8.71 -16.75
CA ALA A 429 20.34 7.45 -16.09
C ALA A 429 19.13 6.88 -15.32
N ILE A 430 18.24 7.75 -14.77
CA ILE A 430 16.99 7.32 -14.15
C ILE A 430 16.06 6.68 -15.19
N PHE A 431 15.95 7.24 -16.39
CA PHE A 431 15.05 6.70 -17.42
C PHE A 431 15.50 5.34 -17.92
N ASP A 432 16.82 5.16 -18.09
CA ASP A 432 17.40 3.86 -18.47
C ASP A 432 17.23 2.84 -17.36
N LEU A 433 17.48 3.25 -16.12
CA LEU A 433 17.29 2.42 -14.92
C LEU A 433 15.83 2.01 -14.74
N ALA A 434 14.89 2.94 -14.94
CA ALA A 434 13.45 2.69 -14.85
C ALA A 434 13.01 1.61 -15.83
N SER A 435 13.46 1.71 -17.11
CA SER A 435 13.17 0.71 -18.13
C SER A 435 13.74 -0.66 -17.78
N LYS A 436 15.02 -0.69 -17.38
CA LYS A 436 15.71 -1.91 -16.98
C LYS A 436 15.02 -2.58 -15.79
N LYS A 437 14.69 -1.83 -14.73
CA LYS A 437 14.08 -2.37 -13.52
C LYS A 437 12.62 -2.79 -13.72
N ALA A 438 11.87 -2.14 -14.59
CA ALA A 438 10.53 -2.56 -14.97
C ALA A 438 10.55 -3.96 -15.63
N VAL A 439 11.55 -4.24 -16.48
CA VAL A 439 11.73 -5.57 -17.09
C VAL A 439 12.22 -6.60 -16.07
N GLU A 440 13.26 -6.27 -15.29
CA GLU A 440 13.83 -7.17 -14.28
C GLU A 440 12.79 -7.58 -13.21
N SER A 441 11.88 -6.69 -12.85
CA SER A 441 10.79 -6.97 -11.90
C SER A 441 9.64 -7.79 -12.50
N GLY A 442 9.64 -8.02 -13.82
CA GLY A 442 8.57 -8.72 -14.52
C GLY A 442 7.27 -7.92 -14.67
N LEU A 443 7.28 -6.62 -14.32
CA LEU A 443 6.10 -5.74 -14.44
C LEU A 443 5.93 -5.19 -15.86
N ALA A 444 6.98 -5.25 -16.67
CA ALA A 444 6.94 -4.87 -18.07
C ALA A 444 7.88 -5.77 -18.89
N LYS A 445 7.73 -5.76 -20.19
CA LYS A 445 8.58 -6.47 -21.15
C LYS A 445 9.00 -5.54 -22.28
N GLU A 446 9.97 -5.98 -23.08
CA GLU A 446 10.35 -5.25 -24.30
C GLU A 446 9.14 -5.06 -25.20
N GLY A 447 8.99 -3.84 -25.72
CA GLY A 447 7.86 -3.40 -26.52
C GLY A 447 6.69 -2.80 -25.73
N ASP A 448 6.73 -2.84 -24.40
CA ASP A 448 5.71 -2.18 -23.59
C ASP A 448 5.99 -0.69 -23.39
N LEU A 449 4.94 0.11 -23.27
CA LEU A 449 5.03 1.47 -22.78
C LEU A 449 5.03 1.47 -21.25
N ILE A 450 5.93 2.25 -20.65
CA ILE A 450 5.91 2.59 -19.24
C ILE A 450 5.76 4.09 -19.07
N LEU A 451 5.24 4.48 -17.90
CA LEU A 451 5.16 5.88 -17.52
C LEU A 451 6.10 6.12 -16.35
N ILE A 452 7.07 7.00 -16.53
CA ILE A 452 8.07 7.34 -15.51
C ILE A 452 7.68 8.68 -14.89
N THR A 453 7.71 8.75 -13.56
CA THR A 453 7.40 9.96 -12.80
C THR A 453 8.38 10.13 -11.63
N GLY A 454 8.61 11.37 -11.22
CA GLY A 454 9.53 11.69 -10.13
C GLY A 454 9.70 13.18 -9.90
N GLY A 455 10.49 13.55 -8.91
CA GLY A 455 10.94 14.91 -8.65
C GLY A 455 12.27 15.22 -9.34
N MET A 456 12.35 16.37 -10.02
CA MET A 456 13.58 16.86 -10.63
C MET A 456 13.92 18.25 -10.09
N PRO A 457 15.20 18.54 -9.77
CA PRO A 457 16.36 17.65 -9.85
C PRO A 457 16.29 16.48 -8.85
N VAL A 458 16.99 15.40 -9.19
CA VAL A 458 17.08 14.20 -8.35
C VAL A 458 17.62 14.55 -6.97
N GLY A 459 17.04 14.00 -5.92
CA GLY A 459 17.52 14.21 -4.54
C GLY A 459 16.74 15.25 -3.73
N GLU A 460 15.85 16.05 -4.34
CA GLU A 460 14.93 16.92 -3.62
C GLU A 460 13.65 16.16 -3.23
N SER A 461 13.42 16.03 -1.92
CA SER A 461 12.21 15.38 -1.38
C SER A 461 10.98 16.27 -1.52
N GLY A 462 9.80 15.66 -1.71
CA GLY A 462 8.51 16.34 -1.62
C GLY A 462 8.03 17.01 -2.91
N THR A 463 8.75 16.86 -4.03
CA THR A 463 8.33 17.38 -5.33
C THR A 463 8.13 16.25 -6.34
N THR A 464 6.97 16.21 -7.00
CA THR A 464 6.76 15.38 -8.20
C THR A 464 6.39 16.31 -9.33
N ASN A 465 7.30 16.53 -10.27
CA ASN A 465 7.19 17.55 -11.31
C ASN A 465 7.51 17.03 -12.72
N LEU A 466 7.75 15.73 -12.85
CA LEU A 466 8.07 15.07 -14.12
C LEU A 466 7.08 13.96 -14.44
N MET A 467 6.68 13.88 -15.70
CA MET A 467 5.99 12.75 -16.29
C MET A 467 6.59 12.45 -17.67
N LYS A 468 7.01 11.20 -17.93
CA LYS A 468 7.57 10.76 -19.20
C LYS A 468 6.98 9.41 -19.59
N VAL A 469 6.35 9.35 -20.76
CA VAL A 469 6.00 8.07 -21.40
C VAL A 469 7.22 7.57 -22.16
N GLN A 470 7.62 6.33 -21.91
CA GLN A 470 8.79 5.71 -22.52
C GLN A 470 8.46 4.30 -22.99
N LEU A 471 8.90 4.00 -24.21
CA LEU A 471 8.86 2.66 -24.76
C LEU A 471 10.05 1.87 -24.23
N ILE A 472 9.80 0.65 -23.75
CA ILE A 472 10.87 -0.29 -23.38
C ILE A 472 11.36 -0.98 -24.64
N GLY A 473 12.62 -0.80 -24.97
CA GLY A 473 13.30 -1.45 -26.10
C GLY A 473 14.58 -0.70 -26.41
N SER A 474 15.59 -1.44 -26.83
CA SER A 474 16.83 -0.82 -27.29
C SER A 474 16.57 -0.16 -28.64
N LYS A 475 16.78 1.15 -28.72
CA LYS A 475 16.88 1.87 -29.98
C LYS A 475 18.08 1.31 -30.73
N LEU A 476 17.84 0.71 -31.89
CA LEU A 476 18.90 0.18 -32.74
C LEU A 476 19.56 1.31 -33.55
N VAL A 477 18.75 2.05 -34.30
CA VAL A 477 19.20 3.17 -35.11
C VAL A 477 18.18 4.30 -35.15
N GLN A 478 18.64 5.49 -35.49
CA GLN A 478 17.80 6.66 -35.76
C GLN A 478 18.20 7.34 -37.05
N GLY A 479 17.23 7.81 -37.80
CA GLY A 479 17.38 8.58 -39.00
C GLY A 479 16.24 9.60 -39.17
N GLN A 480 16.01 10.02 -40.39
CA GLN A 480 14.86 10.87 -40.75
C GLN A 480 13.70 9.97 -41.19
N GLY A 481 12.57 10.08 -40.52
CA GLY A 481 11.39 9.29 -40.84
C GLY A 481 10.58 9.89 -41.98
N VAL A 482 9.97 9.03 -42.80
CA VAL A 482 9.07 9.33 -43.89
C VAL A 482 7.80 8.50 -43.69
N GLY A 483 6.67 9.19 -43.54
CA GLY A 483 5.38 8.58 -43.16
C GLY A 483 5.05 8.75 -41.68
N ASP A 484 3.90 8.26 -41.29
CA ASP A 484 3.32 8.37 -39.92
C ASP A 484 2.89 7.02 -39.35
N LYS A 485 3.49 5.95 -39.83
CA LYS A 485 3.11 4.56 -39.45
C LYS A 485 4.18 3.90 -38.63
N THR A 486 3.73 3.03 -37.75
CA THR A 486 4.57 2.06 -37.06
C THR A 486 4.38 0.68 -37.71
N VAL A 487 5.48 0.01 -38.03
CA VAL A 487 5.47 -1.31 -38.67
C VAL A 487 6.40 -2.27 -37.91
N ILE A 488 5.89 -3.47 -37.64
CA ILE A 488 6.65 -4.57 -37.03
C ILE A 488 6.89 -5.63 -38.11
N GLY A 489 8.15 -6.04 -38.29
CA GLY A 489 8.51 -7.05 -39.27
C GLY A 489 9.91 -7.62 -39.07
N LYS A 490 10.22 -8.67 -39.80
CA LYS A 490 11.59 -9.22 -39.83
C LYS A 490 12.48 -8.38 -40.75
N ALA A 491 13.62 -7.97 -40.22
CA ALA A 491 14.65 -7.29 -40.98
C ALA A 491 15.23 -8.22 -42.06
N VAL A 492 15.39 -7.71 -43.25
CA VAL A 492 16.15 -8.36 -44.33
C VAL A 492 17.26 -7.42 -44.74
N ILE A 493 18.48 -7.81 -44.43
CA ILE A 493 19.67 -7.03 -44.79
C ILE A 493 20.08 -7.38 -46.23
N ALA A 494 20.23 -6.37 -47.06
CA ALA A 494 20.65 -6.54 -48.43
C ALA A 494 21.79 -5.58 -48.80
N ASP A 495 22.85 -6.12 -49.40
CA ASP A 495 24.01 -5.35 -49.84
C ASP A 495 23.81 -4.65 -51.19
N ASN A 496 22.93 -5.20 -52.03
CA ASN A 496 22.62 -4.68 -53.36
C ASN A 496 21.21 -5.08 -53.81
N ALA A 497 20.75 -4.55 -54.95
CA ALA A 497 19.40 -4.76 -55.49
C ALA A 497 19.10 -6.25 -55.79
N ALA A 498 20.09 -7.00 -56.36
CA ALA A 498 19.89 -8.41 -56.67
C ALA A 498 19.67 -9.25 -55.39
N ASP A 499 20.44 -8.94 -54.34
CA ASP A 499 20.31 -9.55 -53.02
C ASP A 499 18.94 -9.20 -52.40
N ALA A 500 18.53 -7.93 -52.39
CA ALA A 500 17.24 -7.48 -51.94
C ALA A 500 16.08 -8.20 -52.63
N ASN A 501 16.12 -8.24 -53.96
CA ASN A 501 15.05 -8.86 -54.76
C ASN A 501 14.93 -10.37 -54.54
N SER A 502 16.02 -11.05 -54.11
CA SER A 502 16.02 -12.46 -53.81
C SER A 502 15.55 -12.79 -52.39
N LYS A 503 15.86 -11.96 -51.40
CA LYS A 503 15.62 -12.20 -49.97
C LYS A 503 14.31 -11.63 -49.44
N VAL A 504 13.88 -10.45 -49.93
CA VAL A 504 12.71 -9.74 -49.42
C VAL A 504 11.44 -10.51 -49.75
N THR A 505 10.68 -10.80 -48.72
CA THR A 505 9.36 -11.43 -48.81
C THR A 505 8.29 -10.47 -48.35
N GLU A 506 7.03 -10.77 -48.63
CA GLU A 506 5.90 -9.93 -48.22
C GLU A 506 5.89 -9.75 -46.69
N GLY A 507 5.78 -8.50 -46.23
CA GLY A 507 5.80 -8.15 -44.81
C GLY A 507 7.18 -7.98 -44.20
N SER A 508 8.29 -8.21 -44.92
CA SER A 508 9.66 -7.98 -44.44
C SER A 508 9.98 -6.47 -44.41
N ILE A 509 10.93 -6.11 -43.56
CA ILE A 509 11.51 -4.77 -43.51
C ILE A 509 12.88 -4.81 -44.20
N LEU A 510 13.01 -4.10 -45.31
CA LEU A 510 14.27 -4.03 -46.04
C LEU A 510 15.24 -3.04 -45.37
N VAL A 511 16.43 -3.51 -45.03
CA VAL A 511 17.53 -2.72 -44.46
C VAL A 511 18.70 -2.74 -45.43
N THR A 512 19.13 -1.56 -45.92
CA THR A 512 20.20 -1.47 -46.92
C THR A 512 20.94 -0.14 -46.83
N LYS A 513 22.11 -0.05 -47.47
CA LYS A 513 22.89 1.19 -47.49
C LYS A 513 22.31 2.28 -48.37
N THR A 514 21.80 1.91 -49.54
CA THR A 514 21.19 2.84 -50.54
C THR A 514 20.14 2.12 -51.35
N THR A 515 19.24 2.86 -52.00
CA THR A 515 18.28 2.30 -52.95
C THR A 515 18.31 3.08 -54.28
N ASP A 516 18.00 2.38 -55.35
CA ASP A 516 17.76 2.90 -56.68
C ASP A 516 16.59 2.17 -57.36
N LYS A 517 16.36 2.45 -58.64
CA LYS A 517 15.25 1.85 -59.42
C LYS A 517 15.30 0.31 -59.50
N GLU A 518 16.48 -0.31 -59.30
CA GLU A 518 16.64 -1.77 -59.39
C GLU A 518 16.13 -2.49 -58.13
N TYR A 519 15.95 -1.76 -57.02
CA TYR A 519 15.34 -2.26 -55.78
C TYR A 519 13.80 -2.33 -55.82
N MET A 520 13.14 -1.78 -56.86
CA MET A 520 11.68 -1.69 -56.88
C MET A 520 10.96 -3.02 -56.63
N PRO A 521 11.38 -4.18 -57.21
CA PRO A 521 10.67 -5.44 -56.96
C PRO A 521 10.76 -5.90 -55.48
N ALA A 522 11.83 -5.53 -54.77
CA ALA A 522 11.95 -5.79 -53.33
C ALA A 522 11.13 -4.81 -52.49
N ILE A 523 11.15 -3.52 -52.90
CA ILE A 523 10.40 -2.45 -52.20
C ILE A 523 8.90 -2.70 -52.25
N GLU A 524 8.37 -3.19 -53.37
CA GLU A 524 6.93 -3.53 -53.54
C GLU A 524 6.45 -4.62 -52.59
N LYS A 525 7.34 -5.50 -52.12
CA LYS A 525 7.03 -6.58 -51.16
C LYS A 525 7.28 -6.17 -49.71
N ALA A 526 8.15 -5.19 -49.49
CA ALA A 526 8.54 -4.75 -48.18
C ALA A 526 7.37 -4.02 -47.48
N SER A 527 7.26 -4.21 -46.16
CA SER A 527 6.35 -3.46 -45.29
C SER A 527 6.91 -2.12 -44.83
N ALA A 528 8.24 -1.96 -44.84
CA ALA A 528 8.96 -0.74 -44.52
C ALA A 528 10.41 -0.79 -45.03
N LEU A 529 11.07 0.38 -45.09
CA LEU A 529 12.47 0.54 -45.50
C LEU A 529 13.30 1.22 -44.40
N VAL A 530 14.54 0.75 -44.21
CA VAL A 530 15.58 1.44 -43.44
C VAL A 530 16.81 1.59 -44.32
N VAL A 531 17.23 2.83 -44.53
CA VAL A 531 18.32 3.15 -45.47
C VAL A 531 19.39 3.99 -44.73
N GLU A 532 20.65 3.54 -44.80
CA GLU A 532 21.75 4.24 -44.11
C GLU A 532 22.03 5.61 -44.71
N ASN A 533 22.11 5.66 -46.01
CA ASN A 533 22.49 6.87 -46.73
C ASN A 533 21.28 7.58 -47.34
N GLY A 534 21.33 8.89 -47.34
CA GLY A 534 20.32 9.73 -47.96
C GLY A 534 19.48 10.55 -46.96
N GLY A 535 18.71 11.44 -47.48
CA GLY A 535 17.79 12.32 -46.75
C GLY A 535 16.40 12.28 -47.37
N LEU A 536 15.53 13.23 -47.01
CA LEU A 536 14.13 13.31 -47.43
C LEU A 536 13.94 13.45 -48.96
N THR A 537 14.99 13.76 -49.72
CA THR A 537 14.99 13.84 -51.19
C THR A 537 15.61 12.60 -51.86
N SER A 538 16.02 11.60 -51.10
CA SER A 538 16.59 10.36 -51.63
C SER A 538 15.56 9.50 -52.38
N HIS A 539 16.02 8.56 -53.20
CA HIS A 539 15.17 7.59 -53.88
C HIS A 539 14.23 6.85 -52.92
N ALA A 540 14.76 6.36 -51.80
CA ALA A 540 13.96 5.65 -50.77
C ALA A 540 12.84 6.53 -50.21
N ALA A 541 13.11 7.79 -49.87
CA ALA A 541 12.12 8.72 -49.33
C ALA A 541 11.03 9.05 -50.35
N VAL A 542 11.41 9.32 -51.61
CA VAL A 542 10.45 9.62 -52.68
C VAL A 542 9.55 8.42 -52.98
N VAL A 543 10.11 7.23 -53.06
CA VAL A 543 9.34 6.00 -53.28
C VAL A 543 8.44 5.73 -52.09
N GLY A 544 8.93 5.90 -50.84
CA GLY A 544 8.14 5.75 -49.64
C GLY A 544 6.89 6.64 -49.62
N ILE A 545 7.04 7.93 -49.96
CA ILE A 545 5.92 8.86 -50.08
C ILE A 545 4.93 8.40 -51.15
N SER A 546 5.43 8.03 -52.32
CA SER A 546 4.57 7.66 -53.46
C SER A 546 3.78 6.37 -53.25
N MET A 547 4.33 5.43 -52.51
CA MET A 547 3.71 4.13 -52.20
C MET A 547 3.00 4.10 -50.84
N GLY A 548 3.10 5.15 -50.03
CA GLY A 548 2.60 5.17 -48.66
C GLY A 548 3.32 4.16 -47.74
N LEU A 549 4.58 3.85 -48.06
CA LEU A 549 5.44 2.91 -47.36
C LEU A 549 6.23 3.68 -46.30
N PRO A 550 6.25 3.21 -45.02
CA PRO A 550 7.10 3.80 -43.99
C PRO A 550 8.57 3.65 -44.30
N VAL A 551 9.35 4.74 -44.23
CA VAL A 551 10.78 4.72 -44.52
C VAL A 551 11.55 5.49 -43.45
N ILE A 552 12.72 5.01 -43.10
CA ILE A 552 13.73 5.74 -42.31
C ILE A 552 14.98 5.88 -43.21
N VAL A 553 15.41 7.12 -43.47
CA VAL A 553 16.62 7.43 -44.23
C VAL A 553 17.66 8.09 -43.34
N GLY A 554 18.95 7.99 -43.70
CA GLY A 554 20.04 8.50 -42.88
C GLY A 554 20.21 7.72 -41.57
N ALA A 555 19.84 6.44 -41.56
CA ALA A 555 19.97 5.55 -40.41
C ALA A 555 21.40 4.99 -40.33
N GLU A 556 22.36 5.77 -39.86
CA GLU A 556 23.78 5.46 -39.85
C GLU A 556 24.08 4.12 -39.22
N ASN A 557 24.86 3.26 -39.92
CA ASN A 557 25.27 1.93 -39.54
C ASN A 557 24.09 0.95 -39.27
N ALA A 558 22.95 1.13 -39.94
CA ALA A 558 21.79 0.26 -39.77
C ALA A 558 22.10 -1.20 -40.15
N THR A 559 22.83 -1.41 -41.25
CA THR A 559 23.23 -2.77 -41.69
C THR A 559 24.18 -3.49 -40.75
N ASP A 560 24.90 -2.74 -39.91
CA ASP A 560 25.81 -3.33 -38.90
C ASP A 560 25.14 -3.58 -37.55
N LYS A 561 24.16 -2.73 -37.20
CA LYS A 561 23.48 -2.76 -35.89
C LYS A 561 22.24 -3.64 -35.87
N ILE A 562 21.61 -3.87 -37.01
CA ILE A 562 20.43 -4.72 -37.16
C ILE A 562 20.92 -6.07 -37.73
N SER A 563 20.44 -7.15 -37.13
CA SER A 563 20.79 -8.50 -37.61
C SER A 563 19.79 -9.00 -38.67
N ASP A 564 20.26 -9.76 -39.64
CA ASP A 564 19.37 -10.36 -40.64
C ASP A 564 18.39 -11.36 -40.01
N GLY A 565 17.10 -11.23 -40.35
CA GLY A 565 16.02 -12.02 -39.74
C GLY A 565 15.54 -11.54 -38.37
N GLU A 566 16.17 -10.52 -37.81
CA GLU A 566 15.77 -9.91 -36.53
C GLU A 566 14.37 -9.30 -36.61
N LEU A 567 13.57 -9.51 -35.57
CA LEU A 567 12.28 -8.83 -35.45
C LEU A 567 12.53 -7.39 -34.98
N ILE A 568 12.12 -6.42 -35.78
CA ILE A 568 12.29 -4.99 -35.49
C ILE A 568 10.98 -4.24 -35.62
N THR A 569 10.90 -3.10 -34.95
CA THR A 569 9.81 -2.13 -35.09
C THR A 569 10.34 -0.83 -35.68
N ILE A 570 9.71 -0.35 -36.73
CA ILE A 570 9.96 0.95 -37.35
C ILE A 570 8.88 1.94 -36.91
N ASP A 571 9.31 3.04 -36.28
CA ASP A 571 8.49 4.24 -36.07
C ASP A 571 8.91 5.30 -37.07
N SER A 572 8.19 5.39 -38.20
CA SER A 572 8.52 6.34 -39.25
C SER A 572 8.17 7.78 -38.88
N HIS A 573 7.30 8.01 -37.89
CA HIS A 573 6.99 9.37 -37.43
C HIS A 573 8.19 9.98 -36.68
N ARG A 574 8.83 9.16 -35.81
CA ARG A 574 9.99 9.59 -35.01
C ARG A 574 11.33 9.32 -35.70
N GLY A 575 11.34 8.52 -36.77
CA GLY A 575 12.56 8.10 -37.46
C GLY A 575 13.42 7.14 -36.64
N ILE A 576 12.81 6.25 -35.86
CA ILE A 576 13.53 5.33 -34.92
C ILE A 576 13.22 3.89 -35.28
N VAL A 577 14.25 3.04 -35.23
CA VAL A 577 14.14 1.59 -35.29
C VAL A 577 14.40 1.03 -33.91
N TYR A 578 13.52 0.17 -33.44
CA TYR A 578 13.63 -0.52 -32.15
C TYR A 578 13.83 -2.02 -32.33
N HIS A 579 14.51 -2.64 -31.37
CA HIS A 579 14.63 -4.09 -31.29
C HIS A 579 13.29 -4.71 -30.85
N GLY A 580 12.92 -5.85 -31.46
CA GLY A 580 11.70 -6.59 -31.08
C GLY A 580 10.39 -6.02 -31.62
N ALA A 581 9.28 -6.63 -31.21
CA ALA A 581 7.92 -6.14 -31.49
C ALA A 581 7.55 -5.08 -30.47
N SER A 582 7.50 -3.83 -30.89
CA SER A 582 7.05 -2.71 -30.08
C SER A 582 5.66 -2.26 -30.52
N ASN A 583 4.70 -2.22 -29.61
CA ASN A 583 3.43 -1.54 -29.84
C ASN A 583 3.66 -0.02 -29.71
N ALA A 584 4.47 0.55 -30.61
CA ALA A 584 4.58 2.00 -30.71
C ALA A 584 3.22 2.57 -31.15
N ILE A 585 2.81 3.63 -30.49
CA ILE A 585 1.53 4.34 -30.69
C ILE A 585 1.59 5.13 -31.98
#